data_098bbca7a19e612e1ddffb42a8057834
#
_entry.id   098bbca7a19e612e1ddffb42a8057834
#
_cell.length_a   1.000
_cell.length_b   1.000
_cell.length_c   1.000
_cell.angle_alpha   90.00
_cell.angle_beta   90.00
_cell.angle_gamma   90.00
#
_symmetry.space_group_name_H-M   'P 1'
#
loop_
_entity.id
_entity.type
_entity.pdbx_description
1 polymer ?
#
loop_
_entity_poly.entity_id
_entity_poly.type
_entity_poly.pdbx_seq_one_letter_code
_entity_poly.pdbx_strand_id
1 'polypeptide(L)'
;MNITDHHTRASLGGDMHDRVIGALFGEQRGLDSIIMNSIEMHFDVAPPAQGGGAAGGGHAIINADFVRKQEEMHKVVYPKQAFQGWYAVGDAALPAHMATHKALVELGYTNPFFLLLNERIDEGAKELPLSIYEGQVAVGAGGAPRHVFVRQAFAIATTESERIAIEHVAKNTPVGGDESVLTPHLQNLQRSVSRLRSRTQQLLAYLRGVEQGSFPRDEALLRQVSAICRQLPALDPSAFKDSFVSEYVDSQLVTLLASITKGTKTLSEVTDKVQAGYVNAGSGRRGKY
;
A
#
# COMPACT_ATOMS: atom_id res chain seq x y z
N MET A 1 -0.82 5.54 -7.38
CA MET A 1 -0.22 4.91 -8.58
C MET A 1 0.86 5.79 -9.23
N ASN A 2 0.57 7.01 -9.66
CA ASN A 2 1.60 7.85 -10.32
C ASN A 2 2.89 8.06 -9.50
N ILE A 3 2.78 8.26 -8.18
CA ILE A 3 3.95 8.47 -7.30
C ILE A 3 4.80 7.21 -7.18
N THR A 4 4.17 6.05 -7.07
CA THR A 4 4.87 4.75 -7.03
C THR A 4 5.51 4.41 -8.37
N ASP A 5 4.83 4.74 -9.47
CA ASP A 5 5.39 4.57 -10.83
C ASP A 5 6.60 5.49 -11.06
N HIS A 6 6.53 6.75 -10.63
CA HIS A 6 7.66 7.68 -10.66
C HIS A 6 8.85 7.13 -9.85
N HIS A 7 8.61 6.64 -8.62
CA HIS A 7 9.64 6.03 -7.79
C HIS A 7 10.27 4.80 -8.48
N THR A 8 9.45 3.91 -9.04
CA THR A 8 9.94 2.71 -9.74
C THR A 8 10.80 3.07 -10.95
N ARG A 9 10.37 4.08 -11.75
CA ARG A 9 11.15 4.55 -12.90
C ARG A 9 12.47 5.18 -12.49
N ALA A 10 12.48 6.02 -11.46
CA ALA A 10 13.70 6.63 -10.93
C ALA A 10 14.68 5.59 -10.41
N SER A 11 14.19 4.57 -9.67
CA SER A 11 15.01 3.48 -9.15
C SER A 11 15.61 2.59 -10.24
N LEU A 12 14.89 2.35 -11.34
CA LEU A 12 15.36 1.54 -12.47
C LEU A 12 16.27 2.33 -13.42
N GLY A 13 16.12 3.66 -13.47
CA GLY A 13 16.89 4.54 -14.35
C GLY A 13 18.35 4.73 -13.94
N GLY A 14 18.76 4.25 -12.77
CA GLY A 14 20.14 4.39 -12.26
C GLY A 14 20.54 5.84 -11.96
N ASP A 15 19.58 6.76 -11.90
CA ASP A 15 19.82 8.11 -11.44
C ASP A 15 20.21 8.07 -9.96
N MET A 16 21.44 8.45 -9.66
CA MET A 16 22.06 8.42 -8.32
C MET A 16 21.36 9.32 -7.29
N HIS A 17 20.21 9.87 -7.61
CA HIS A 17 19.42 10.67 -6.69
C HIS A 17 18.27 9.82 -6.13
N ASP A 18 18.52 9.15 -5.01
CA ASP A 18 17.54 8.41 -4.19
C ASP A 18 16.30 9.24 -3.74
N ARG A 19 16.08 10.41 -4.34
CA ARG A 19 15.04 11.33 -3.95
C ARG A 19 14.08 11.55 -5.09
N VAL A 20 12.87 11.12 -4.87
CA VAL A 20 11.75 11.33 -5.78
C VAL A 20 10.91 12.47 -5.24
N ILE A 21 10.79 13.56 -5.99
CA ILE A 21 10.01 14.75 -5.60
C ILE A 21 9.09 15.13 -6.75
N GLY A 22 7.86 15.54 -6.42
CA GLY A 22 6.92 16.03 -7.40
C GLY A 22 5.86 16.96 -6.82
N ALA A 23 5.12 17.62 -7.71
CA ALA A 23 4.02 18.51 -7.41
C ALA A 23 2.70 17.76 -7.29
N LEU A 24 1.82 18.24 -6.42
CA LEU A 24 0.47 17.74 -6.22
C LEU A 24 -0.54 18.81 -6.66
N PHE A 25 -1.48 18.41 -7.50
CA PHE A 25 -2.54 19.27 -8.02
C PHE A 25 -3.91 18.77 -7.57
N GLY A 26 -4.82 19.70 -7.33
CA GLY A 26 -6.15 19.37 -6.87
C GLY A 26 -7.09 20.55 -6.77
N GLU A 27 -8.25 20.32 -6.21
CA GLU A 27 -9.28 21.33 -5.95
C GLU A 27 -9.38 21.60 -4.46
N GLN A 28 -9.56 22.87 -4.11
CA GLN A 28 -9.92 23.27 -2.76
C GLN A 28 -11.42 23.51 -2.70
N ARG A 29 -12.11 22.82 -1.80
CA ARG A 29 -13.54 22.96 -1.54
C ARG A 29 -13.76 23.39 -0.08
N GLY A 30 -13.81 24.70 0.14
CA GLY A 30 -13.90 25.25 1.48
C GLY A 30 -12.64 24.99 2.29
N LEU A 31 -12.75 24.19 3.36
CA LEU A 31 -11.64 23.77 4.22
C LEU A 31 -10.99 22.47 3.75
N ASP A 32 -11.64 21.73 2.84
CA ASP A 32 -11.14 20.46 2.35
C ASP A 32 -10.32 20.67 1.07
N SER A 33 -9.13 20.08 1.03
CA SER A 33 -8.28 20.01 -0.16
C SER A 33 -8.31 18.62 -0.73
N ILE A 34 -8.70 18.50 -2.00
CA ILE A 34 -8.81 17.23 -2.71
C ILE A 34 -7.63 17.13 -3.70
N ILE A 35 -6.67 16.29 -3.40
CA ILE A 35 -5.53 16.02 -4.27
C ILE A 35 -5.97 15.03 -5.35
N MET A 36 -5.82 15.38 -6.63
CA MET A 36 -6.29 14.57 -7.76
C MET A 36 -5.15 14.09 -8.65
N ASN A 37 -4.16 14.94 -8.90
CA ASN A 37 -3.07 14.65 -9.82
C ASN A 37 -1.71 14.89 -9.17
N SER A 38 -0.70 14.20 -9.69
CA SER A 38 0.69 14.40 -9.32
C SER A 38 1.56 14.51 -10.58
N ILE A 39 2.53 15.42 -10.57
CA ILE A 39 3.48 15.66 -11.66
C ILE A 39 4.89 15.64 -11.07
N GLU A 40 5.83 15.07 -11.81
CA GLU A 40 7.24 15.03 -11.45
C GLU A 40 7.84 16.43 -11.47
N MET A 41 8.73 16.73 -10.51
CA MET A 41 9.48 17.97 -10.49
C MET A 41 10.97 17.70 -10.73
N HIS A 42 11.58 18.50 -11.61
CA HIS A 42 13.03 18.53 -11.72
C HIS A 42 13.64 19.40 -10.62
N PHE A 43 14.63 18.86 -9.96
CA PHE A 43 15.37 19.53 -8.89
C PHE A 43 16.85 19.19 -8.97
N ASP A 44 17.67 20.12 -8.51
CA ASP A 44 19.10 19.90 -8.30
C ASP A 44 19.34 19.64 -6.80
N VAL A 45 20.31 18.81 -6.47
CA VAL A 45 20.66 18.52 -5.08
C VAL A 45 21.75 19.49 -4.63
N ALA A 46 21.44 20.37 -3.69
CA ALA A 46 22.46 21.19 -3.07
C ALA A 46 23.45 20.34 -2.27
N PRO A 47 24.74 20.62 -2.32
CA PRO A 47 25.71 19.94 -1.46
C PRO A 47 25.35 20.16 0.01
N PRO A 48 25.60 19.19 0.90
CA PRO A 48 25.33 19.33 2.34
C PRO A 48 26.12 20.51 2.90
N ALA A 49 25.44 21.38 3.65
CA ALA A 49 26.10 22.50 4.30
C ALA A 49 27.22 21.98 5.23
N GLN A 50 28.44 22.55 5.10
CA GLN A 50 29.59 22.22 5.91
C GLN A 50 29.25 22.48 7.38
N GLY A 51 29.06 21.40 8.19
CA GLY A 51 28.81 21.50 9.64
C GLY A 51 27.68 20.63 10.20
N GLY A 52 26.88 19.95 9.36
CA GLY A 52 25.84 19.04 9.82
C GLY A 52 26.31 17.58 9.73
N GLY A 53 26.24 16.84 10.85
CA GLY A 53 26.64 15.44 10.91
C GLY A 53 25.92 14.56 9.85
N ALA A 54 26.40 13.36 9.65
CA ALA A 54 26.12 12.38 8.60
C ALA A 54 24.64 12.05 8.24
N ALA A 55 23.65 12.70 8.85
CA ALA A 55 22.22 12.57 8.55
C ALA A 55 21.62 13.75 7.73
N GLY A 56 22.43 14.74 7.33
CA GLY A 56 22.00 15.93 6.58
C GLY A 56 22.26 15.80 5.09
N GLY A 57 21.54 14.93 4.39
CA GLY A 57 21.56 14.93 2.93
C GLY A 57 21.11 16.30 2.37
N GLY A 58 21.80 16.82 1.34
CA GLY A 58 21.50 18.11 0.71
C GLY A 58 19.99 18.33 0.46
N HIS A 59 19.55 19.58 0.49
CA HIS A 59 18.15 19.90 0.17
C HIS A 59 17.97 19.99 -1.36
N ALA A 60 16.73 19.75 -1.81
CA ALA A 60 16.40 19.88 -3.22
C ALA A 60 16.25 21.36 -3.58
N ILE A 61 16.98 21.81 -4.59
CA ILE A 61 16.80 23.12 -5.22
C ILE A 61 15.78 22.95 -6.33
N ILE A 62 14.61 23.52 -6.15
CA ILE A 62 13.52 23.41 -7.12
C ILE A 62 13.74 24.39 -8.25
N ASN A 63 13.61 23.92 -9.49
CA ASN A 63 13.60 24.80 -10.65
C ASN A 63 12.22 25.50 -10.78
N ALA A 64 12.17 26.75 -10.34
CA ALA A 64 10.94 27.55 -10.29
C ALA A 64 10.27 27.72 -11.67
N ASP A 65 11.06 27.94 -12.70
CA ASP A 65 10.55 28.15 -14.07
C ASP A 65 9.93 26.87 -14.61
N PHE A 66 10.53 25.73 -14.30
CA PHE A 66 9.98 24.43 -14.66
C PHE A 66 8.63 24.19 -13.97
N VAL A 67 8.52 24.44 -12.67
CA VAL A 67 7.27 24.24 -11.90
C VAL A 67 6.16 25.15 -12.43
N ARG A 68 6.45 26.43 -12.69
CA ARG A 68 5.48 27.38 -13.28
C ARG A 68 5.00 26.94 -14.66
N LYS A 69 5.91 26.51 -15.52
CA LYS A 69 5.57 25.99 -16.85
C LYS A 69 4.69 24.74 -16.78
N GLN A 70 4.99 23.83 -15.86
CA GLN A 70 4.17 22.63 -15.63
C GLN A 70 2.78 23.01 -15.10
N GLU A 71 2.70 23.98 -14.19
CA GLU A 71 1.44 24.49 -13.68
C GLU A 71 0.59 25.13 -14.80
N GLU A 72 1.18 25.92 -15.68
CA GLU A 72 0.49 26.52 -16.84
C GLU A 72 -0.04 25.43 -17.78
N MET A 73 0.78 24.44 -18.12
CA MET A 73 0.35 23.33 -18.98
C MET A 73 -0.75 22.49 -18.33
N HIS A 74 -0.63 22.24 -17.02
CA HIS A 74 -1.65 21.52 -16.27
C HIS A 74 -2.98 22.26 -16.24
N LYS A 75 -2.92 23.57 -16.07
CA LYS A 75 -4.09 24.45 -16.01
C LYS A 75 -4.86 24.52 -17.34
N VAL A 76 -4.16 24.35 -18.47
CA VAL A 76 -4.81 24.24 -19.79
C VAL A 76 -5.68 22.99 -19.88
N VAL A 77 -5.23 21.88 -19.32
CA VAL A 77 -5.96 20.59 -19.37
C VAL A 77 -6.99 20.51 -18.23
N TYR A 78 -6.62 20.99 -17.04
CA TYR A 78 -7.44 20.92 -15.82
C TYR A 78 -7.62 22.32 -15.18
N PRO A 79 -8.49 23.17 -15.74
CA PRO A 79 -8.58 24.59 -15.32
C PRO A 79 -9.05 24.79 -13.87
N LYS A 80 -9.66 23.77 -13.26
CA LYS A 80 -10.13 23.83 -11.86
C LYS A 80 -9.10 23.34 -10.84
N GLN A 81 -8.02 22.72 -11.30
CA GLN A 81 -7.00 22.18 -10.41
C GLN A 81 -5.86 23.18 -10.27
N ALA A 82 -5.50 23.46 -9.02
CA ALA A 82 -4.38 24.32 -8.65
C ALA A 82 -3.32 23.50 -7.88
N PHE A 83 -2.12 24.07 -7.78
CA PHE A 83 -1.07 23.51 -6.94
C PHE A 83 -1.53 23.45 -5.48
N GLN A 84 -1.52 22.25 -4.89
CA GLN A 84 -1.93 22.02 -3.50
C GLN A 84 -0.75 21.66 -2.61
N GLY A 85 0.32 21.16 -3.18
CA GLY A 85 1.47 20.72 -2.40
C GLY A 85 2.49 19.95 -3.21
N TRP A 86 3.30 19.19 -2.52
CA TRP A 86 4.37 18.41 -3.11
C TRP A 86 4.51 17.05 -2.41
N TYR A 87 5.17 16.10 -3.05
CA TYR A 87 5.40 14.79 -2.49
C TYR A 87 6.88 14.41 -2.53
N ALA A 88 7.27 13.55 -1.61
CA ALA A 88 8.54 12.84 -1.64
C ALA A 88 8.34 11.38 -1.23
N VAL A 89 9.33 10.54 -1.57
CA VAL A 89 9.37 9.14 -1.16
C VAL A 89 10.47 8.98 -0.11
N GLY A 90 10.19 8.26 0.96
CA GLY A 90 11.13 8.01 2.05
C GLY A 90 10.45 7.52 3.33
N ASP A 91 11.26 7.06 4.27
CA ASP A 91 10.76 6.45 5.52
C ASP A 91 10.21 7.49 6.53
N ALA A 92 10.79 8.70 6.56
CA ALA A 92 10.44 9.73 7.53
C ALA A 92 10.59 11.15 6.97
N ALA A 93 9.90 12.10 7.59
CA ALA A 93 10.05 13.52 7.28
C ALA A 93 11.42 14.02 7.81
N LEU A 94 12.34 14.32 6.89
CA LEU A 94 13.69 14.78 7.19
C LEU A 94 13.77 16.32 7.26
N PRO A 95 14.78 16.89 7.94
CA PRO A 95 15.04 18.35 7.91
C PRO A 95 15.24 18.91 6.50
N ALA A 96 15.78 18.10 5.57
CA ALA A 96 15.90 18.46 4.17
C ALA A 96 14.55 18.72 3.51
N HIS A 97 13.51 17.98 3.85
CA HIS A 97 12.15 18.20 3.37
C HIS A 97 11.59 19.56 3.84
N MET A 98 11.97 19.99 5.06
CA MET A 98 11.57 21.30 5.55
C MET A 98 12.27 22.44 4.78
N ALA A 99 13.51 22.25 4.36
CA ALA A 99 14.20 23.24 3.52
C ALA A 99 13.54 23.36 2.13
N THR A 100 13.20 22.23 1.52
CA THR A 100 12.44 22.19 0.26
C THR A 100 11.06 22.85 0.40
N HIS A 101 10.36 22.59 1.50
CA HIS A 101 9.06 23.19 1.80
C HIS A 101 9.16 24.72 1.92
N LYS A 102 10.18 25.24 2.62
CA LYS A 102 10.42 26.68 2.71
C LYS A 102 10.70 27.31 1.35
N ALA A 103 11.51 26.65 0.54
CA ALA A 103 11.78 27.12 -0.83
C ALA A 103 10.49 27.28 -1.66
N LEU A 104 9.54 26.32 -1.54
CA LEU A 104 8.25 26.43 -2.20
C LEU A 104 7.40 27.60 -1.67
N VAL A 105 7.41 27.82 -0.35
CA VAL A 105 6.73 28.98 0.26
C VAL A 105 7.35 30.31 -0.22
N GLU A 106 8.67 30.39 -0.35
CA GLU A 106 9.39 31.56 -0.91
C GLU A 106 9.06 31.81 -2.37
N LEU A 107 8.74 30.75 -3.15
CA LEU A 107 8.28 30.87 -4.54
C LEU A 107 6.84 31.38 -4.67
N GLY A 108 6.15 31.58 -3.54
CA GLY A 108 4.80 32.18 -3.46
C GLY A 108 3.66 31.17 -3.27
N TYR A 109 3.95 29.89 -3.07
CA TYR A 109 2.93 28.90 -2.74
C TYR A 109 2.52 28.98 -1.28
N THR A 110 1.26 29.32 -1.03
CA THR A 110 0.71 29.45 0.32
C THR A 110 0.40 28.09 0.91
N ASN A 111 1.05 27.76 2.02
CA ASN A 111 0.79 26.58 2.85
C ASN A 111 0.68 25.25 2.05
N PRO A 112 1.71 24.86 1.29
CA PRO A 112 1.66 23.64 0.49
C PRO A 112 1.62 22.40 1.40
N PHE A 113 0.78 21.41 1.07
CA PHE A 113 0.82 20.12 1.73
C PHE A 113 2.08 19.34 1.36
N PHE A 114 2.61 18.60 2.30
CA PHE A 114 3.70 17.66 2.08
C PHE A 114 3.19 16.23 2.22
N LEU A 115 3.19 15.48 1.13
CA LEU A 115 2.84 14.06 1.11
C LEU A 115 4.12 13.22 1.11
N LEU A 116 4.26 12.37 2.10
CA LEU A 116 5.35 11.41 2.21
C LEU A 116 4.83 10.01 1.94
N LEU A 117 5.39 9.35 0.93
CA LEU A 117 5.14 7.94 0.63
C LEU A 117 6.27 7.11 1.24
N ASN A 118 5.94 6.18 2.13
CA ASN A 118 6.91 5.22 2.64
C ASN A 118 7.07 4.06 1.65
N GLU A 119 8.30 3.79 1.24
CA GLU A 119 8.64 2.70 0.34
C GLU A 119 8.49 1.33 1.02
N ARG A 120 8.79 1.28 2.32
CA ARG A 120 8.72 0.04 3.10
C ARG A 120 7.29 -0.23 3.53
N ILE A 121 6.70 -1.25 2.91
CA ILE A 121 5.37 -1.71 3.26
C ILE A 121 5.51 -2.86 4.25
N ASP A 122 5.08 -2.65 5.49
CA ASP A 122 4.98 -3.73 6.46
C ASP A 122 3.82 -4.66 6.07
N GLU A 123 4.06 -5.96 6.01
CA GLU A 123 3.04 -6.97 5.66
C GLU A 123 1.82 -6.94 6.59
N GLY A 124 1.95 -6.36 7.78
CA GLY A 124 0.88 -6.17 8.76
C GLY A 124 0.19 -4.81 8.72
N ALA A 125 0.65 -3.85 7.91
CA ALA A 125 0.11 -2.51 7.86
C ALA A 125 -1.35 -2.52 7.41
N LYS A 126 -2.21 -1.81 8.14
CA LYS A 126 -3.63 -1.67 7.83
C LYS A 126 -3.93 -0.47 6.95
N GLU A 127 -3.08 0.52 7.02
CA GLU A 127 -3.20 1.80 6.34
C GLU A 127 -2.22 1.83 5.18
N LEU A 128 -2.53 2.65 4.19
CA LEU A 128 -1.59 2.93 3.12
C LEU A 128 -0.35 3.61 3.70
N PRO A 129 0.84 3.32 3.18
CA PRO A 129 2.10 3.88 3.65
C PRO A 129 2.24 5.35 3.25
N LEU A 130 1.21 6.15 3.48
CA LEU A 130 1.12 7.56 3.16
C LEU A 130 1.02 8.38 4.44
N SER A 131 1.69 9.51 4.47
CA SER A 131 1.54 10.51 5.52
C SER A 131 1.44 11.89 4.88
N ILE A 132 0.47 12.68 5.30
CA ILE A 132 0.29 14.06 4.84
C ILE A 132 0.66 14.98 5.98
N TYR A 133 1.47 15.98 5.68
CA TYR A 133 1.94 16.98 6.63
C TYR A 133 1.59 18.37 6.14
N GLU A 134 1.34 19.25 7.07
CA GLU A 134 1.20 20.68 6.89
C GLU A 134 2.36 21.41 7.59
N GLY A 135 2.96 22.38 6.91
CA GLY A 135 4.02 23.20 7.50
C GLY A 135 3.42 24.27 8.40
N GLN A 136 3.72 24.22 9.69
CA GLN A 136 3.27 25.23 10.65
C GLN A 136 4.46 25.92 11.32
N VAL A 137 4.25 27.15 11.75
CA VAL A 137 5.24 27.89 12.55
C VAL A 137 4.89 27.74 14.02
N ALA A 138 5.71 27.00 14.75
CA ALA A 138 5.59 26.84 16.19
C ALA A 138 6.60 27.73 16.92
N VAL A 139 6.22 28.27 18.07
CA VAL A 139 7.15 29.01 18.93
C VAL A 139 7.90 27.98 19.79
N GLY A 140 9.21 27.90 19.60
CA GLY A 140 10.07 27.04 20.41
C GLY A 140 10.24 27.53 21.85
N ALA A 141 10.78 26.69 22.73
CA ALA A 141 11.03 27.00 24.15
C ALA A 141 11.92 28.24 24.39
N GLY A 142 12.61 28.75 23.37
CA GLY A 142 13.41 29.98 23.39
C GLY A 142 12.75 31.22 22.77
N GLY A 143 11.43 31.16 22.44
CA GLY A 143 10.72 32.28 21.81
C GLY A 143 10.99 32.47 20.31
N ALA A 144 11.92 31.70 19.71
CA ALA A 144 12.21 31.76 18.30
C ALA A 144 11.20 30.96 17.47
N PRO A 145 10.69 31.51 16.34
CA PRO A 145 9.78 30.79 15.48
C PRO A 145 10.51 29.61 14.80
N ARG A 146 9.92 28.43 14.88
CA ARG A 146 10.44 27.20 14.26
C ARG A 146 9.38 26.61 13.34
N HIS A 147 9.78 26.30 12.11
CA HIS A 147 8.90 25.55 11.21
C HIS A 147 8.89 24.08 11.60
N VAL A 148 7.71 23.52 11.69
CA VAL A 148 7.45 22.11 12.03
C VAL A 148 6.43 21.53 11.07
N PHE A 149 6.58 20.24 10.78
CA PHE A 149 5.55 19.48 10.06
C PHE A 149 4.56 18.90 11.05
N VAL A 150 3.29 19.20 10.85
CA VAL A 150 2.18 18.64 11.63
C VAL A 150 1.45 17.64 10.75
N ARG A 151 1.36 16.39 11.20
CA ARG A 151 0.65 15.34 10.47
C ARG A 151 -0.85 15.64 10.44
N GLN A 152 -1.43 15.59 9.24
CA GLN A 152 -2.83 15.80 9.01
C GLN A 152 -3.54 14.47 8.76
N ALA A 153 -4.80 14.38 9.22
CA ALA A 153 -5.67 13.27 8.89
C ALA A 153 -6.14 13.40 7.44
N PHE A 154 -6.20 12.30 6.71
CA PHE A 154 -6.69 12.28 5.34
C PHE A 154 -7.62 11.09 5.11
N ALA A 155 -8.47 11.21 4.10
CA ALA A 155 -9.31 10.14 3.61
C ALA A 155 -9.03 9.92 2.12
N ILE A 156 -9.08 8.67 1.69
CA ILE A 156 -8.91 8.33 0.28
C ILE A 156 -10.28 8.38 -0.37
N ALA A 157 -10.45 9.36 -1.28
CA ALA A 157 -11.62 9.43 -2.13
C ALA A 157 -11.36 8.62 -3.41
N THR A 158 -12.17 7.60 -3.64
CA THR A 158 -12.14 6.81 -4.87
C THR A 158 -13.48 6.92 -5.58
N THR A 159 -13.45 6.96 -6.90
CA THR A 159 -14.68 6.80 -7.68
C THR A 159 -15.12 5.34 -7.63
N GLU A 160 -16.41 5.08 -7.83
CA GLU A 160 -16.96 3.71 -7.83
C GLU A 160 -16.26 2.81 -8.87
N SER A 161 -15.97 3.37 -10.06
CA SER A 161 -15.25 2.66 -11.12
C SER A 161 -13.82 2.30 -10.75
N GLU A 162 -13.09 3.22 -10.11
CA GLU A 162 -11.72 2.98 -9.62
C GLU A 162 -11.72 1.91 -8.53
N ARG A 163 -12.67 1.97 -7.60
CA ARG A 163 -12.79 0.98 -6.54
C ARG A 163 -13.02 -0.41 -7.09
N ILE A 164 -13.94 -0.56 -8.05
CA ILE A 164 -14.21 -1.84 -8.73
C ILE A 164 -12.97 -2.33 -9.48
N ALA A 165 -12.28 -1.45 -10.20
CA ALA A 165 -11.07 -1.82 -10.94
C ALA A 165 -9.94 -2.29 -10.01
N ILE A 166 -9.67 -1.56 -8.92
CA ILE A 166 -8.64 -1.93 -7.94
C ILE A 166 -9.00 -3.25 -7.25
N GLU A 167 -10.27 -3.44 -6.89
CA GLU A 167 -10.75 -4.67 -6.26
C GLU A 167 -10.61 -5.87 -7.22
N HIS A 168 -10.93 -5.67 -8.50
CA HIS A 168 -10.77 -6.69 -9.53
C HIS A 168 -9.29 -7.06 -9.74
N VAL A 169 -8.39 -6.08 -9.83
CA VAL A 169 -6.96 -6.32 -9.95
C VAL A 169 -6.41 -7.03 -8.70
N ALA A 170 -6.79 -6.56 -7.50
CA ALA A 170 -6.34 -7.19 -6.25
C ALA A 170 -6.79 -8.65 -6.11
N LYS A 171 -7.98 -8.99 -6.65
CA LYS A 171 -8.51 -10.36 -6.64
C LYS A 171 -7.87 -11.25 -7.71
N ASN A 172 -7.50 -10.68 -8.85
CA ASN A 172 -7.09 -11.43 -10.04
C ASN A 172 -5.60 -11.33 -10.36
N THR A 173 -4.78 -10.68 -9.52
CA THR A 173 -3.33 -10.62 -9.75
C THR A 173 -2.71 -11.98 -9.49
N PRO A 174 -2.21 -12.70 -10.50
CA PRO A 174 -1.52 -13.98 -10.32
C PRO A 174 -0.18 -13.72 -9.62
N VAL A 175 0.01 -14.32 -8.46
CA VAL A 175 1.30 -14.34 -7.77
C VAL A 175 2.11 -15.52 -8.34
N GLY A 176 2.85 -15.26 -9.43
CA GLY A 176 3.68 -16.27 -10.08
C GLY A 176 2.97 -16.97 -11.24
N GLY A 177 3.56 -16.87 -12.43
CA GLY A 177 3.02 -17.38 -13.70
C GLY A 177 2.53 -18.83 -13.62
N ASP A 178 1.36 -19.07 -14.12
CA ASP A 178 0.64 -20.33 -14.27
C ASP A 178 -0.24 -20.79 -13.09
N GLU A 179 -0.42 -20.01 -12.04
CA GLU A 179 -1.39 -20.34 -11.00
C GLU A 179 -2.81 -19.90 -11.40
N SER A 180 -3.76 -20.82 -11.21
CA SER A 180 -5.19 -20.59 -11.37
C SER A 180 -5.64 -19.37 -10.57
N VAL A 181 -6.52 -18.53 -11.14
CA VAL A 181 -7.15 -17.36 -10.48
C VAL A 181 -7.81 -17.73 -9.13
N LEU A 182 -8.15 -18.99 -8.93
CA LEU A 182 -8.75 -19.52 -7.72
C LEU A 182 -7.79 -19.49 -6.52
N THR A 183 -6.50 -19.78 -6.73
CA THR A 183 -5.50 -19.87 -5.64
C THR A 183 -5.32 -18.53 -4.90
N PRO A 184 -5.11 -17.38 -5.57
CA PRO A 184 -5.05 -16.07 -4.91
C PRO A 184 -6.35 -15.71 -4.18
N HIS A 185 -7.50 -16.07 -4.74
CA HIS A 185 -8.79 -15.81 -4.11
C HIS A 185 -8.93 -16.58 -2.78
N LEU A 186 -8.62 -17.87 -2.77
CA LEU A 186 -8.65 -18.70 -1.57
C LEU A 186 -7.63 -18.23 -0.52
N GLN A 187 -6.43 -17.85 -0.95
CA GLN A 187 -5.41 -17.29 -0.05
C GLN A 187 -5.89 -15.96 0.59
N ASN A 188 -6.51 -15.07 -0.19
CA ASN A 188 -7.05 -13.82 0.33
C ASN A 188 -8.19 -14.07 1.32
N LEU A 189 -9.06 -15.02 1.05
CA LEU A 189 -10.13 -15.42 1.96
C LEU A 189 -9.54 -15.98 3.27
N GLN A 190 -8.57 -16.89 3.18
CA GLN A 190 -7.87 -17.45 4.34
C GLN A 190 -7.19 -16.36 5.18
N ARG A 191 -6.48 -15.42 4.52
CA ARG A 191 -5.84 -14.29 5.21
C ARG A 191 -6.88 -13.40 5.92
N SER A 192 -8.01 -13.14 5.28
CA SER A 192 -9.09 -12.32 5.85
C SER A 192 -9.69 -12.98 7.10
N VAL A 193 -9.98 -14.27 7.02
CA VAL A 193 -10.49 -15.06 8.17
C VAL A 193 -9.45 -15.13 9.29
N SER A 194 -8.18 -15.36 8.96
CA SER A 194 -7.09 -15.38 9.95
C SER A 194 -6.93 -14.03 10.65
N ARG A 195 -7.04 -12.93 9.92
CA ARG A 195 -7.02 -11.57 10.50
C ARG A 195 -8.22 -11.33 11.42
N LEU A 196 -9.43 -11.72 11.00
CA LEU A 196 -10.63 -11.60 11.81
C LEU A 196 -10.47 -12.39 13.12
N ARG A 197 -10.02 -13.64 13.03
CA ARG A 197 -9.73 -14.49 14.19
C ARG A 197 -8.73 -13.83 15.15
N SER A 198 -7.62 -13.32 14.63
CA SER A 198 -6.59 -12.64 15.44
C SER A 198 -7.17 -11.41 16.15
N ARG A 199 -8.00 -10.60 15.48
CA ARG A 199 -8.64 -9.42 16.08
C ARG A 199 -9.65 -9.82 17.17
N THR A 200 -10.45 -10.85 16.91
CA THR A 200 -11.40 -11.36 17.91
C THR A 200 -10.66 -11.89 19.15
N GLN A 201 -9.54 -12.58 18.97
CA GLN A 201 -8.69 -13.02 20.07
C GLN A 201 -8.11 -11.85 20.89
N GLN A 202 -7.68 -10.76 20.21
CA GLN A 202 -7.19 -9.55 20.89
C GLN A 202 -8.31 -8.91 21.74
N LEU A 203 -9.52 -8.78 21.19
CA LEU A 203 -10.68 -8.27 21.92
C LEU A 203 -11.02 -9.15 23.12
N LEU A 204 -10.98 -10.46 22.94
CA LEU A 204 -11.22 -11.40 24.03
C LEU A 204 -10.16 -11.28 25.14
N ALA A 205 -8.88 -11.15 24.76
CA ALA A 205 -7.80 -10.95 25.73
C ALA A 205 -7.96 -9.62 26.48
N TYR A 206 -8.38 -8.55 25.79
CA TYR A 206 -8.69 -7.27 26.44
C TYR A 206 -9.84 -7.42 27.44
N LEU A 207 -10.96 -8.04 27.07
CA LEU A 207 -12.11 -8.23 27.95
C LEU A 207 -11.74 -9.03 29.21
N ARG A 208 -10.96 -10.10 29.05
CA ARG A 208 -10.43 -10.88 30.17
C ARG A 208 -9.50 -10.07 31.06
N GLY A 209 -8.66 -9.24 30.47
CA GLY A 209 -7.77 -8.36 31.23
C GLY A 209 -8.52 -7.28 32.02
N VAL A 210 -9.60 -6.73 31.45
CA VAL A 210 -10.49 -5.79 32.15
C VAL A 210 -11.23 -6.50 33.31
N GLU A 211 -11.70 -7.72 33.08
CA GLU A 211 -12.36 -8.54 34.13
C GLU A 211 -11.40 -8.85 35.30
N GLN A 212 -10.14 -9.14 34.97
CA GLN A 212 -9.09 -9.41 35.95
C GLN A 212 -8.51 -8.13 36.61
N GLY A 213 -8.94 -6.94 36.15
CA GLY A 213 -8.44 -5.66 36.66
C GLY A 213 -7.06 -5.29 36.18
N SER A 214 -6.48 -6.00 35.17
CA SER A 214 -5.16 -5.72 34.60
C SER A 214 -5.13 -4.53 33.69
N PHE A 215 -6.27 -4.17 33.07
CA PHE A 215 -6.41 -3.02 32.18
C PHE A 215 -7.49 -2.05 32.67
N PRO A 216 -7.30 -0.75 32.43
CA PRO A 216 -8.33 0.24 32.73
C PRO A 216 -9.59 -0.02 31.88
N ARG A 217 -10.74 0.17 32.48
CA ARG A 217 -12.04 -0.01 31.84
C ARG A 217 -12.35 1.18 30.94
N ASP A 218 -12.46 0.94 29.63
CA ASP A 218 -12.90 1.94 28.66
C ASP A 218 -14.36 1.67 28.27
N GLU A 219 -15.26 2.54 28.74
CA GLU A 219 -16.71 2.42 28.53
C GLU A 219 -17.10 2.60 27.05
N ALA A 220 -16.34 3.42 26.28
CA ALA A 220 -16.62 3.64 24.86
C ALA A 220 -16.34 2.37 24.07
N LEU A 221 -15.21 1.74 24.32
CA LEU A 221 -14.79 0.50 23.67
C LEU A 221 -15.71 -0.67 24.05
N LEU A 222 -16.13 -0.78 25.31
CA LEU A 222 -17.07 -1.80 25.75
C LEU A 222 -18.44 -1.66 25.08
N ARG A 223 -18.93 -0.42 24.85
CA ARG A 223 -20.17 -0.18 24.10
C ARG A 223 -20.05 -0.63 22.66
N GLN A 224 -18.92 -0.35 21.99
CA GLN A 224 -18.67 -0.82 20.62
C GLN A 224 -18.63 -2.34 20.53
N VAL A 225 -17.95 -3.02 21.46
CA VAL A 225 -17.93 -4.49 21.51
C VAL A 225 -19.33 -5.05 21.75
N SER A 226 -20.11 -4.46 22.67
CA SER A 226 -21.50 -4.85 22.88
C SER A 226 -22.37 -4.66 21.63
N ALA A 227 -22.17 -3.57 20.88
CA ALA A 227 -22.88 -3.36 19.62
C ALA A 227 -22.55 -4.43 18.56
N ILE A 228 -21.27 -4.83 18.45
CA ILE A 228 -20.84 -5.91 17.56
C ILE A 228 -21.50 -7.23 17.98
N CYS A 229 -21.50 -7.56 19.27
CA CYS A 229 -22.13 -8.79 19.77
C CYS A 229 -23.64 -8.85 19.47
N ARG A 230 -24.32 -7.71 19.48
CA ARG A 230 -25.76 -7.63 19.12
C ARG A 230 -26.03 -7.77 17.62
N GLN A 231 -25.04 -7.50 16.78
CA GLN A 231 -25.14 -7.65 15.32
C GLN A 231 -24.85 -9.09 14.86
N LEU A 232 -24.24 -9.91 15.71
CA LEU A 232 -23.99 -11.31 15.38
C LEU A 232 -25.33 -12.06 15.29
N PRO A 233 -25.56 -12.81 14.21
CA PRO A 233 -26.75 -13.63 14.08
C PRO A 233 -26.76 -14.70 15.19
N ALA A 234 -27.92 -14.93 15.80
CA ALA A 234 -28.13 -16.07 16.71
C ALA A 234 -28.13 -17.34 15.86
N LEU A 235 -27.01 -18.05 15.82
CA LEU A 235 -26.88 -19.32 15.11
C LEU A 235 -27.34 -20.44 16.08
N ASP A 236 -28.24 -21.30 15.59
CA ASP A 236 -28.52 -22.56 16.26
C ASP A 236 -27.25 -23.46 16.17
N PRO A 237 -26.65 -23.84 17.33
CA PRO A 237 -25.44 -24.65 17.34
C PRO A 237 -25.58 -26.01 16.63
N SER A 238 -26.77 -26.60 16.62
CA SER A 238 -27.02 -27.89 15.97
C SER A 238 -27.04 -27.75 14.46
N ALA A 239 -27.85 -26.84 13.95
CA ALA A 239 -27.94 -26.56 12.51
C ALA A 239 -26.60 -26.08 11.93
N PHE A 240 -25.86 -25.25 12.68
CA PHE A 240 -24.52 -24.83 12.27
C PHE A 240 -23.55 -26.01 12.18
N LYS A 241 -23.59 -26.94 13.16
CA LYS A 241 -22.70 -28.11 13.18
C LYS A 241 -22.92 -29.00 11.96
N ASP A 242 -24.16 -29.23 11.59
CA ASP A 242 -24.52 -30.08 10.44
C ASP A 242 -24.07 -29.43 9.12
N SER A 243 -24.33 -28.15 8.96
CA SER A 243 -23.85 -27.39 7.79
C SER A 243 -22.32 -27.35 7.73
N PHE A 244 -21.65 -27.14 8.87
CA PHE A 244 -20.19 -27.12 8.94
C PHE A 244 -19.57 -28.46 8.58
N VAL A 245 -20.14 -29.57 9.08
CA VAL A 245 -19.64 -30.92 8.76
C VAL A 245 -19.84 -31.22 7.26
N SER A 246 -20.96 -30.84 6.68
CA SER A 246 -21.18 -30.97 5.24
C SER A 246 -20.12 -30.21 4.41
N GLU A 247 -19.93 -28.94 4.68
CA GLU A 247 -18.91 -28.12 4.00
C GLU A 247 -17.49 -28.64 4.21
N TYR A 248 -17.19 -29.13 5.44
CA TYR A 248 -15.89 -29.72 5.71
C TYR A 248 -15.64 -31.00 4.89
N VAL A 249 -16.64 -31.88 4.78
CA VAL A 249 -16.57 -33.09 3.97
C VAL A 249 -16.38 -32.74 2.49
N ASP A 250 -17.15 -31.77 1.97
CA ASP A 250 -17.06 -31.31 0.59
C ASP A 250 -15.65 -30.71 0.29
N SER A 251 -15.12 -29.91 1.19
CA SER A 251 -13.77 -29.38 1.11
C SER A 251 -12.69 -30.46 1.07
N GLN A 252 -12.82 -31.52 1.93
CA GLN A 252 -11.92 -32.67 1.92
C GLN A 252 -12.02 -33.45 0.62
N LEU A 253 -13.22 -33.61 0.09
CA LEU A 253 -13.48 -34.32 -1.15
C LEU A 253 -12.83 -33.60 -2.36
N VAL A 254 -12.97 -32.28 -2.42
CA VAL A 254 -12.31 -31.44 -3.45
C VAL A 254 -10.77 -31.55 -3.32
N THR A 255 -10.23 -31.52 -2.12
CA THR A 255 -8.79 -31.68 -1.87
C THR A 255 -8.29 -33.06 -2.33
N LEU A 256 -9.05 -34.10 -2.04
CA LEU A 256 -8.73 -35.46 -2.49
C LEU A 256 -8.74 -35.56 -4.02
N LEU A 257 -9.79 -35.02 -4.68
CA LEU A 257 -9.90 -35.00 -6.14
C LEU A 257 -8.73 -34.25 -6.78
N ALA A 258 -8.38 -33.07 -6.24
CA ALA A 258 -7.23 -32.30 -6.70
C ALA A 258 -5.92 -33.09 -6.56
N SER A 259 -5.73 -33.79 -5.46
CA SER A 259 -4.57 -34.65 -5.21
C SER A 259 -4.49 -35.81 -6.21
N ILE A 260 -5.61 -36.49 -6.48
CA ILE A 260 -5.69 -37.57 -7.46
C ILE A 260 -5.38 -37.03 -8.87
N THR A 261 -6.00 -35.89 -9.24
CA THR A 261 -5.77 -35.27 -10.55
C THR A 261 -4.29 -34.88 -10.74
N LYS A 262 -3.65 -34.31 -9.71
CA LYS A 262 -2.23 -34.01 -9.75
C LYS A 262 -1.39 -35.27 -9.88
N GLY A 263 -1.74 -36.34 -9.14
CA GLY A 263 -1.06 -37.63 -9.21
C GLY A 263 -1.17 -38.28 -10.60
N THR A 264 -2.36 -38.25 -11.20
CA THR A 264 -2.57 -38.79 -12.55
C THR A 264 -1.83 -38.00 -13.62
N LYS A 265 -1.79 -36.65 -13.49
CA LYS A 265 -0.99 -35.79 -14.38
C LYS A 265 0.50 -36.13 -14.31
N THR A 266 1.04 -36.24 -13.11
CA THR A 266 2.48 -36.61 -12.95
C THR A 266 2.80 -38.02 -13.50
N LEU A 267 1.91 -38.99 -13.32
CA LEU A 267 2.05 -40.32 -13.92
C LEU A 267 2.03 -40.25 -15.43
N SER A 268 1.11 -39.50 -16.04
CA SER A 268 1.06 -39.28 -17.49
C SER A 268 2.38 -38.70 -18.01
N GLU A 269 2.89 -37.65 -17.38
CA GLU A 269 4.15 -37.01 -17.76
C GLU A 269 5.35 -37.98 -17.67
N VAL A 270 5.38 -38.81 -16.65
CA VAL A 270 6.44 -39.85 -16.51
C VAL A 270 6.30 -40.91 -17.61
N THR A 271 5.05 -41.34 -17.90
CA THR A 271 4.79 -42.33 -18.95
C THR A 271 5.23 -41.81 -20.32
N ASP A 272 4.89 -40.56 -20.62
CA ASP A 272 5.27 -39.92 -21.89
C ASP A 272 6.80 -39.80 -22.04
N LYS A 273 7.49 -39.43 -20.95
CA LYS A 273 8.98 -39.40 -20.93
C LYS A 273 9.60 -40.76 -21.15
N VAL A 274 9.06 -41.80 -20.51
CA VAL A 274 9.54 -43.19 -20.68
C VAL A 274 9.28 -43.63 -22.11
N GLN A 275 8.10 -43.38 -22.68
CA GLN A 275 7.78 -43.75 -24.04
C GLN A 275 8.65 -43.03 -25.08
N ALA A 276 8.93 -41.73 -24.88
CA ALA A 276 9.86 -40.98 -25.71
C ALA A 276 11.30 -41.54 -25.63
N GLY A 277 11.73 -42.00 -24.47
CA GLY A 277 13.02 -42.65 -24.25
C GLY A 277 13.14 -44.00 -25.02
N TYR A 278 12.08 -44.80 -25.01
CA TYR A 278 12.05 -46.08 -25.77
C TYR A 278 12.02 -45.87 -27.28
N VAL A 279 11.27 -44.87 -27.79
CA VAL A 279 11.25 -44.53 -29.21
C VAL A 279 12.63 -44.11 -29.72
N ASN A 280 13.32 -43.28 -28.98
CA ASN A 280 14.66 -42.79 -29.31
C ASN A 280 15.72 -43.93 -29.24
N ALA A 281 15.61 -44.87 -28.30
CA ALA A 281 16.50 -46.01 -28.19
C ALA A 281 16.26 -47.04 -29.33
N GLY A 282 15.01 -47.14 -29.84
CA GLY A 282 14.67 -48.02 -30.95
C GLY A 282 15.11 -47.51 -32.32
N SER A 283 15.17 -46.21 -32.53
CA SER A 283 15.60 -45.60 -33.80
C SER A 283 17.13 -45.63 -33.99
N GLY A 284 17.91 -45.70 -32.90
CA GLY A 284 19.38 -45.77 -32.97
C GLY A 284 19.93 -47.14 -33.39
N ARG A 285 19.12 -48.19 -33.44
CA ARG A 285 19.57 -49.57 -33.83
C ARG A 285 19.36 -49.93 -35.31
N ARG A 286 18.70 -49.09 -36.11
CA ARG A 286 18.43 -49.38 -37.55
C ARG A 286 19.41 -48.75 -38.54
N GLY A 287 20.53 -48.20 -38.07
CA GLY A 287 21.51 -47.52 -38.92
C GLY A 287 22.90 -48.12 -38.99
N LYS A 288 23.03 -49.45 -38.87
CA LYS A 288 24.30 -50.16 -39.17
C LYS A 288 24.00 -51.51 -39.80
N TYR A 289 23.79 -51.49 -41.10
CA TYR A 289 24.11 -52.54 -42.02
C TYR A 289 24.31 -51.92 -43.39
#